data_c9ac76f26a69b9f7a48164c40262a2e3
#
_entry.id   c9ac76f26a69b9f7a48164c40262a2e3
#
_cell.length_a   1.000
_cell.length_b   1.000
_cell.length_c   1.000
_cell.angle_alpha   90.00
_cell.angle_beta   90.00
_cell.angle_gamma   90.00
#
_symmetry.space_group_name_H-M   'P 1'
#
loop_
_entity.id
_entity.type
_entity.pdbx_description
1 polymer ?
#
loop_
_entity_poly.entity_id
_entity_poly.type
_entity_poly.pdbx_seq_one_letter_code
_entity_poly.pdbx_strand_id
1 'polypeptide(L)'
;MRKLRVYYQDRVAGLLEETDEGYRFTYAADWVEEGPGPVSLTLPLRREPWNSRTLFAFFDGLVPEGWLLELGTRNWKLDPKDRFGLLAAFCRDTIGAVGVAPDE
;
A
#
# COMPACT_ATOMS: atom_id res chain seq x y z
N MET A 1 -14.95 -4.50 1.55
CA MET A 1 -13.95 -3.54 1.09
C MET A 1 -12.60 -4.19 0.97
N ARG A 2 -11.78 -3.68 0.07
CA ARG A 2 -10.47 -4.29 -0.20
C ARG A 2 -9.47 -3.96 0.89
N LYS A 3 -8.61 -4.93 1.19
CA LYS A 3 -7.54 -4.78 2.18
C LYS A 3 -6.25 -5.35 1.62
N LEU A 4 -5.14 -4.68 1.94
CA LEU A 4 -3.80 -5.12 1.54
C LEU A 4 -2.90 -5.18 2.76
N ARG A 5 -2.20 -6.30 2.94
CA ARG A 5 -1.11 -6.37 3.90
C ARG A 5 0.08 -5.63 3.32
N VAL A 6 0.69 -4.79 4.12
CA VAL A 6 1.87 -4.02 3.74
C VAL A 6 3.08 -4.71 4.35
N TYR A 7 4.03 -5.07 3.49
CA TYR A 7 5.26 -5.74 3.90
C TYR A 7 6.43 -4.77 3.82
N TYR A 8 7.33 -4.88 4.77
CA TYR A 8 8.63 -4.27 4.69
C TYR A 8 9.64 -5.43 4.67
N GLN A 9 10.28 -5.65 3.52
CA GLN A 9 11.04 -6.86 3.24
C GLN A 9 10.14 -8.08 3.43
N ASP A 10 10.46 -9.02 4.30
CA ASP A 10 9.69 -10.26 4.48
C ASP A 10 8.73 -10.21 5.66
N ARG A 11 8.51 -9.03 6.25
CA ARG A 11 7.75 -8.90 7.47
C ARG A 11 6.54 -7.99 7.28
N VAL A 12 5.39 -8.39 7.84
CA VAL A 12 4.18 -7.57 7.78
C VAL A 12 4.36 -6.33 8.66
N ALA A 13 4.29 -5.15 8.03
CA ALA A 13 4.40 -3.88 8.75
C ALA A 13 3.04 -3.31 9.12
N GLY A 14 1.99 -3.60 8.35
CA GLY A 14 0.67 -3.06 8.63
C GLY A 14 -0.38 -3.50 7.63
N LEU A 15 -1.55 -2.87 7.75
CA LEU A 15 -2.72 -3.15 6.93
C LEU A 15 -3.21 -1.85 6.28
N LEU A 16 -3.33 -1.86 4.96
CA LEU A 16 -3.92 -0.77 4.20
C LEU A 16 -5.32 -1.18 3.78
N GLU A 17 -6.30 -0.40 4.18
CA GLU A 17 -7.72 -0.71 3.95
C GLU A 17 -8.39 0.38 3.13
N GLU A 18 -9.29 -0.05 2.24
CA GLU A 18 -10.24 0.83 1.61
C GLU A 18 -11.46 0.96 2.53
N THR A 19 -11.96 2.19 2.73
CA THR A 19 -13.10 2.46 3.60
C THR A 19 -14.17 3.25 2.84
N ASP A 20 -15.35 3.44 3.44
CA ASP A 20 -16.42 4.25 2.85
C ASP A 20 -16.00 5.70 2.62
N GLU A 21 -15.07 6.22 3.43
CA GLU A 21 -14.64 7.60 3.39
C GLU A 21 -13.29 7.80 2.71
N GLY A 22 -12.64 6.70 2.31
CA GLY A 22 -11.32 6.77 1.69
C GLY A 22 -10.45 5.57 2.04
N TYR A 23 -9.36 5.82 2.77
CA TYR A 23 -8.37 4.79 3.07
C TYR A 23 -7.93 4.87 4.52
N ARG A 24 -7.48 3.73 5.06
CA ARG A 24 -6.94 3.63 6.41
C ARG A 24 -5.68 2.78 6.38
N PHE A 25 -4.63 3.25 7.03
CA PHE A 25 -3.42 2.47 7.24
C PHE A 25 -3.16 2.32 8.73
N THR A 26 -2.98 1.06 9.18
CA THR A 26 -2.72 0.75 10.58
C THR A 26 -1.44 -0.07 10.64
N TYR A 27 -0.45 0.38 11.38
CA TYR A 27 0.74 -0.41 11.65
C TYR A 27 0.39 -1.64 12.48
N ALA A 28 1.04 -2.76 12.20
CA ALA A 28 0.93 -3.95 13.04
C ALA A 28 1.51 -3.65 14.43
N ALA A 29 0.88 -4.18 15.48
CA ALA A 29 1.29 -3.89 16.86
C ALA A 29 2.76 -4.27 17.12
N ASP A 30 3.19 -5.44 16.65
CA ASP A 30 4.57 -5.89 16.80
C ASP A 30 5.54 -5.02 16.00
N TRP A 31 5.10 -4.48 14.87
CA TRP A 31 5.91 -3.55 14.08
C TRP A 31 6.15 -2.24 14.82
N VAL A 32 5.12 -1.71 15.49
CA VAL A 32 5.25 -0.49 16.31
C VAL A 32 6.25 -0.69 17.45
N GLU A 33 6.19 -1.87 18.10
CA GLU A 33 7.00 -2.17 19.28
C GLU A 33 8.43 -2.60 18.93
N GLU A 34 8.60 -3.38 17.87
CA GLU A 34 9.86 -4.07 17.57
C GLU A 34 10.43 -3.77 16.19
N GLY A 35 9.68 -3.08 15.34
CA GLY A 35 10.09 -2.84 13.97
C GLY A 35 11.21 -1.83 13.85
N PRO A 36 11.88 -1.82 12.69
CA PRO A 36 13.03 -0.93 12.45
C PRO A 36 12.66 0.55 12.29
N GLY A 37 11.37 0.87 12.13
CA GLY A 37 10.93 2.24 11.95
C GLY A 37 9.73 2.34 11.03
N PRO A 38 9.28 3.57 10.69
CA PRO A 38 8.14 3.74 9.80
C PRO A 38 8.46 3.28 8.38
N VAL A 39 7.43 2.85 7.65
CA VAL A 39 7.57 2.49 6.23
C VAL A 39 7.81 3.72 5.37
N SER A 40 7.42 4.89 5.86
CA SER A 40 7.62 6.18 5.21
C SER A 40 7.72 7.28 6.27
N LEU A 41 8.51 8.31 5.99
CA LEU A 41 8.60 9.49 6.87
C LEU A 41 7.27 10.22 6.97
N THR A 42 6.39 10.08 5.99
CA THR A 42 5.06 10.70 6.01
C THR A 42 4.03 9.90 6.78
N LEU A 43 4.39 8.70 7.24
CA LEU A 43 3.55 7.82 8.05
C LEU A 43 4.30 7.38 9.30
N PRO A 44 4.54 8.30 10.26
CA PRO A 44 5.24 7.96 11.49
C PRO A 44 4.59 6.80 12.23
N LEU A 45 5.40 6.07 13.00
CA LEU A 45 4.89 4.95 13.81
C LEU A 45 3.90 5.46 14.85
N ARG A 46 2.73 4.80 14.91
CA ARG A 46 1.77 5.01 15.98
C ARG A 46 0.78 3.84 16.01
N ARG A 47 0.12 3.64 17.11
CA ARG A 47 -0.86 2.56 17.25
C ARG A 47 -2.19 2.90 16.60
N GLU A 48 -2.57 4.17 16.59
CA GLU A 48 -3.81 4.64 16.01
C GLU A 48 -3.72 4.61 14.48
N PRO A 49 -4.82 4.26 13.79
CA PRO A 49 -4.83 4.25 12.33
C PRO A 49 -4.59 5.64 11.74
N TRP A 50 -3.96 5.66 10.59
CA TRP A 50 -3.91 6.82 9.70
C TRP A 50 -5.09 6.76 8.75
N ASN A 51 -5.80 7.88 8.57
CA ASN A 51 -6.94 7.97 7.67
C ASN A 51 -6.71 9.03 6.62
N SER A 52 -7.21 8.79 5.40
CA SER A 52 -7.11 9.74 4.30
C SER A 52 -8.27 9.55 3.34
N ARG A 53 -8.74 10.62 2.73
CA ARG A 53 -9.79 10.55 1.71
C ARG A 53 -9.24 10.01 0.39
N THR A 54 -7.95 10.24 0.13
CA THR A 54 -7.27 9.76 -1.07
C THR A 54 -6.23 8.73 -0.65
N LEU A 55 -5.77 7.93 -1.59
CA LEU A 55 -4.69 6.99 -1.31
C LEU A 55 -3.47 7.77 -0.81
N PHE A 56 -2.87 7.30 0.28
CA PHE A 56 -1.70 7.95 0.87
C PHE A 56 -0.61 8.15 -0.18
N ALA A 57 -0.01 9.32 -0.18
CA ALA A 57 1.00 9.67 -1.19
C ALA A 57 2.12 8.65 -1.29
N PHE A 58 2.55 8.08 -0.16
CA PHE A 58 3.58 7.05 -0.15
C PHE A 58 3.17 5.83 -0.98
N PHE A 59 1.95 5.32 -0.78
CA PHE A 59 1.47 4.15 -1.51
C PHE A 59 1.16 4.48 -2.96
N ASP A 60 0.58 5.63 -3.22
CA ASP A 60 0.31 6.08 -4.58
C ASP A 60 1.60 6.20 -5.39
N GLY A 61 2.68 6.63 -4.74
CA GLY A 61 3.99 6.76 -5.35
C GLY A 61 4.64 5.42 -5.72
N LEU A 62 4.15 4.30 -5.18
CA LEU A 62 4.65 2.96 -5.54
C LEU A 62 4.06 2.47 -6.87
N VAL A 63 2.94 3.05 -7.31
CA VAL A 63 2.31 2.66 -8.57
C VAL A 63 3.15 3.18 -9.73
N PRO A 64 3.47 2.32 -10.72
CA PRO A 64 4.26 2.77 -11.87
C PRO A 64 3.50 3.79 -12.70
N GLU A 65 4.23 4.61 -13.43
CA GLU A 65 3.68 5.67 -14.26
C GLU A 65 4.15 5.53 -15.71
N GLY A 66 3.57 6.35 -16.58
CA GLY A 66 3.96 6.41 -17.96
C GLY A 66 3.63 5.13 -18.73
N TRP A 67 4.53 4.75 -19.63
CA TRP A 67 4.31 3.61 -20.51
C TRP A 67 4.20 2.29 -19.76
N LEU A 68 4.87 2.15 -18.62
CA LEU A 68 4.80 0.92 -17.82
C LEU A 68 3.40 0.73 -17.23
N LEU A 69 2.79 1.79 -16.72
CA LEU A 69 1.42 1.77 -16.25
C LEU A 69 0.45 1.45 -17.40
N GLU A 70 0.62 2.10 -18.52
CA GLU A 70 -0.22 1.88 -19.70
C GLU A 70 -0.13 0.43 -20.19
N LEU A 71 1.08 -0.11 -20.25
CA LEU A 71 1.31 -1.49 -20.68
C LEU A 71 0.63 -2.48 -19.73
N GLY A 72 0.76 -2.27 -18.42
CA GLY A 72 0.15 -3.13 -17.40
C GLY A 72 -1.38 -3.07 -17.45
N THR A 73 -1.97 -1.88 -17.56
CA THR A 73 -3.42 -1.75 -17.61
C THR A 73 -4.00 -2.39 -18.86
N ARG A 74 -3.29 -2.29 -19.97
CA ARG A 74 -3.70 -2.91 -21.23
C ARG A 74 -3.66 -4.44 -21.16
N ASN A 75 -2.56 -4.99 -20.64
CA ASN A 75 -2.35 -6.44 -20.61
C ASN A 75 -3.21 -7.12 -19.52
N TRP A 76 -3.41 -6.45 -18.40
CA TRP A 76 -4.14 -7.03 -17.26
C TRP A 76 -5.57 -6.50 -17.14
N LYS A 77 -5.99 -5.63 -18.07
CA LYS A 77 -7.33 -5.04 -18.10
C LYS A 77 -7.69 -4.32 -16.79
N LEU A 78 -6.73 -3.60 -16.24
CA LEU A 78 -6.91 -2.83 -15.02
C LEU A 78 -7.50 -1.46 -15.34
N ASP A 79 -8.27 -0.91 -14.39
CA ASP A 79 -8.77 0.45 -14.49
C ASP A 79 -7.66 1.42 -14.09
N PRO A 80 -7.18 2.28 -15.00
CA PRO A 80 -6.10 3.22 -14.68
C PRO A 80 -6.48 4.28 -13.65
N LYS A 81 -7.77 4.42 -13.33
CA LYS A 81 -8.26 5.35 -12.32
C LYS A 81 -8.35 4.74 -10.94
N ASP A 82 -8.31 3.41 -10.84
CA ASP A 82 -8.40 2.69 -9.58
C ASP A 82 -7.01 2.55 -8.97
N ARG A 83 -6.55 3.58 -8.25
CA ARG A 83 -5.19 3.61 -7.69
C ARG A 83 -4.92 2.46 -6.72
N PHE A 84 -5.91 2.09 -5.91
CA PHE A 84 -5.77 0.97 -4.98
C PHE A 84 -5.62 -0.36 -5.72
N GLY A 85 -6.41 -0.58 -6.76
CA GLY A 85 -6.30 -1.78 -7.58
C GLY A 85 -4.97 -1.86 -8.32
N LEU A 86 -4.47 -0.73 -8.81
CA LEU A 86 -3.15 -0.66 -9.43
C LEU A 86 -2.04 -0.99 -8.43
N LEU A 87 -2.13 -0.46 -7.22
CA LEU A 87 -1.19 -0.78 -6.15
C LEU A 87 -1.18 -2.28 -5.90
N ALA A 88 -2.34 -2.89 -5.75
CA ALA A 88 -2.46 -4.33 -5.50
C ALA A 88 -1.85 -5.16 -6.63
N ALA A 89 -2.04 -4.73 -7.88
CA ALA A 89 -1.57 -5.48 -9.04
C ALA A 89 -0.06 -5.33 -9.27
N PHE A 90 0.49 -4.12 -9.12
CA PHE A 90 1.88 -3.84 -9.48
C PHE A 90 2.88 -3.98 -8.35
N CYS A 91 2.44 -3.91 -7.10
CA CYS A 91 3.37 -3.79 -5.96
C CYS A 91 3.49 -5.05 -5.13
N ARG A 92 3.07 -6.20 -5.66
CA ARG A 92 3.17 -7.50 -4.93
C ARG A 92 4.61 -7.95 -4.77
N ASP A 93 5.42 -7.75 -5.80
CA ASP A 93 6.82 -8.17 -5.84
C ASP A 93 7.69 -6.97 -6.22
N THR A 94 7.75 -5.98 -5.35
CA THR A 94 8.55 -4.79 -5.62
C THR A 94 10.02 -5.08 -5.40
N ILE A 95 10.87 -4.38 -6.17
CA ILE A 95 12.32 -4.42 -5.97
C ILE A 95 12.70 -3.67 -4.70
N GLY A 96 11.87 -2.72 -4.27
CA GLY A 96 12.10 -1.95 -3.05
C GLY A 96 11.80 -2.72 -1.78
N ALA A 97 12.00 -2.07 -0.64
CA ALA A 97 11.78 -2.67 0.68
C ALA A 97 10.30 -2.92 0.98
N VAL A 98 9.41 -2.08 0.44
CA VAL A 98 7.97 -2.13 0.73
C VAL A 98 7.20 -2.78 -0.41
N GLY A 99 6.35 -3.73 -0.07
CA GLY A 99 5.43 -4.37 -1.01
C GLY A 99 4.07 -4.56 -0.38
N VAL A 100 3.09 -5.00 -1.17
CA VAL A 100 1.72 -5.25 -0.70
C VAL A 100 1.23 -6.61 -1.20
N ALA A 101 0.27 -7.20 -0.48
CA ALA A 101 -0.41 -8.42 -0.89
C ALA A 101 -1.84 -8.40 -0.37
N PRO A 102 -2.79 -9.02 -1.08
CA PRO A 102 -4.16 -9.09 -0.58
C PRO A 102 -4.24 -9.71 0.80
N ASP A 103 -5.07 -9.14 1.67
CA ASP A 103 -5.34 -9.68 2.99
C ASP A 103 -6.59 -10.56 2.89
N GLU A 104 -6.35 -11.85 2.81
CA GLU A 104 -7.42 -12.84 2.70
C GLU A 104 -7.66 -13.56 4.00
#